data_1273715459668116352dcb46cad0a4b8
#
_entry.id   1273715459668116352dcb46cad0a4b8
#
_cell.length_a   1.000
_cell.length_b   1.000
_cell.length_c   1.000
_cell.angle_alpha   90.00
_cell.angle_beta   90.00
_cell.angle_gamma   90.00
#
_symmetry.space_group_name_H-M   'P 1'
#
loop_
_entity.id
_entity.type
_entity.pdbx_description
1 polymer ?
#
loop_
_entity_poly.entity_id
_entity_poly.type
_entity_poly.pdbx_seq_one_letter_code
_entity_poly.pdbx_strand_id
1 'polypeptide(L)'
;MAVTMGGPVIEVAGLHKSYGDRSVLRGVDFTVGRGEIFGLLGPNGAGKTTTVEILEGFREPTAGTVRVLGFDPAEHPQELRERTGVVLQECGFPLHLRVGELVDAWRAFYRAPRPREELLDVVELPAECDSIVRRLSGGQRRRLDFALALAGDPDLIFLDEPTTGFDPEARRRCWAAIENLRALGKTIVLTTHYLDEAERLADRVAILRDGRIHACGTPAELARRAGAEPRLELVQPSLEETYLQLVGSAEGMG
;
A
#
# COMPACT_ATOMS: atom_id res chain seq x y z
N MET A 1 0.10 -16.01 -24.68
CA MET A 1 1.56 -15.99 -24.42
C MET A 1 1.78 -16.37 -22.96
N ALA A 2 2.59 -17.38 -22.68
CA ALA A 2 2.85 -17.82 -21.31
C ALA A 2 3.65 -16.71 -20.58
N VAL A 3 3.07 -16.18 -19.50
CA VAL A 3 3.80 -15.25 -18.58
C VAL A 3 4.92 -16.04 -17.93
N THR A 4 6.15 -15.63 -18.19
CA THR A 4 7.35 -16.23 -17.63
C THR A 4 7.30 -16.14 -16.10
N MET A 5 7.25 -17.27 -15.42
CA MET A 5 7.19 -17.42 -13.95
C MET A 5 8.53 -17.03 -13.29
N GLY A 6 8.94 -15.76 -13.32
CA GLY A 6 10.20 -15.34 -12.72
C GLY A 6 10.62 -13.88 -12.91
N GLY A 7 9.91 -13.11 -13.71
CA GLY A 7 10.21 -11.67 -13.90
C GLY A 7 9.61 -10.76 -12.83
N PRO A 8 10.02 -9.47 -12.80
CA PRO A 8 9.43 -8.48 -11.90
C PRO A 8 7.92 -8.31 -12.19
N VAL A 9 7.17 -7.98 -11.13
CA VAL A 9 5.72 -7.69 -11.21
C VAL A 9 5.47 -6.30 -11.78
N ILE A 10 6.38 -5.36 -11.50
CA ILE A 10 6.37 -4.01 -12.05
C ILE A 10 7.74 -3.70 -12.65
N GLU A 11 7.73 -3.12 -13.85
CA GLU A 11 8.90 -2.59 -14.53
C GLU A 11 8.60 -1.16 -14.98
N VAL A 12 9.42 -0.22 -14.54
CA VAL A 12 9.34 1.20 -14.90
C VAL A 12 10.68 1.64 -15.44
N ALA A 13 10.68 2.17 -16.67
CA ALA A 13 11.90 2.65 -17.33
C ALA A 13 11.68 4.04 -17.93
N GLY A 14 12.52 5.01 -17.50
CA GLY A 14 12.52 6.37 -17.97
C GLY A 14 11.16 7.07 -17.82
N LEU A 15 10.42 6.83 -16.75
CA LEU A 15 9.08 7.37 -16.59
C LEU A 15 9.10 8.89 -16.42
N HIS A 16 8.40 9.60 -17.31
CA HIS A 16 8.17 11.03 -17.24
C HIS A 16 6.68 11.35 -17.15
N LYS A 17 6.33 12.37 -16.38
CA LYS A 17 4.99 12.95 -16.35
C LYS A 17 5.05 14.46 -16.21
N SER A 18 4.35 15.16 -17.12
CA SER A 18 4.18 16.62 -17.08
C SER A 18 2.69 16.98 -17.14
N TYR A 19 2.32 18.07 -16.49
CA TYR A 19 1.01 18.71 -16.55
C TYR A 19 1.23 20.14 -17.04
N GLY A 20 0.98 20.37 -18.32
CA GLY A 20 1.39 21.61 -18.99
C GLY A 20 2.91 21.80 -18.85
N ASP A 21 3.34 22.94 -18.35
CA ASP A 21 4.77 23.27 -18.18
C ASP A 21 5.39 22.67 -16.91
N ARG A 22 4.57 22.08 -16.02
CA ARG A 22 5.04 21.50 -14.76
C ARG A 22 5.44 20.05 -14.96
N SER A 23 6.74 19.74 -14.94
CA SER A 23 7.26 18.38 -14.92
C SER A 23 7.22 17.82 -13.49
N VAL A 24 6.49 16.72 -13.30
CA VAL A 24 6.30 16.03 -12.00
C VAL A 24 7.20 14.81 -11.89
N LEU A 25 7.31 13.97 -12.94
CA LEU A 25 8.24 12.85 -12.99
C LEU A 25 9.27 13.10 -14.09
N ARG A 26 10.54 12.79 -13.81
CA ARG A 26 11.68 13.22 -14.61
C ARG A 26 12.68 12.08 -14.85
N GLY A 27 12.20 10.98 -15.43
CA GLY A 27 13.02 9.79 -15.69
C GLY A 27 13.13 8.93 -14.43
N VAL A 28 12.01 8.31 -14.03
CA VAL A 28 11.94 7.38 -12.88
C VAL A 28 12.14 5.96 -13.40
N ASP A 29 13.05 5.23 -12.75
CA ASP A 29 13.40 3.84 -13.07
C ASP A 29 13.36 2.99 -11.81
N PHE A 30 12.57 1.91 -11.82
CA PHE A 30 12.57 0.89 -10.77
C PHE A 30 11.86 -0.39 -11.22
N THR A 31 12.08 -1.44 -10.44
CA THR A 31 11.37 -2.72 -10.59
C THR A 31 10.82 -3.17 -9.25
N VAL A 32 9.71 -3.93 -9.28
CA VAL A 32 9.12 -4.57 -8.08
C VAL A 32 9.06 -6.07 -8.31
N GLY A 33 9.62 -6.83 -7.38
CA GLY A 33 9.59 -8.30 -7.39
C GLY A 33 8.25 -8.85 -6.92
N ARG A 34 8.04 -10.14 -7.15
CA ARG A 34 6.84 -10.84 -6.69
C ARG A 34 6.93 -11.09 -5.18
N GLY A 35 5.83 -10.80 -4.46
CA GLY A 35 5.70 -11.06 -3.02
C GLY A 35 6.50 -10.09 -2.13
N GLU A 36 7.11 -9.03 -2.70
CA GLU A 36 7.76 -8.00 -1.89
C GLU A 36 6.81 -6.86 -1.53
N ILE A 37 7.08 -6.20 -0.43
CA ILE A 37 6.54 -4.88 -0.11
C ILE A 37 7.54 -3.84 -0.61
N PHE A 38 7.16 -3.08 -1.63
CA PHE A 38 7.97 -2.01 -2.20
C PHE A 38 7.46 -0.65 -1.73
N GLY A 39 8.32 0.09 -1.02
CA GLY A 39 8.02 1.43 -0.50
C GLY A 39 8.45 2.53 -1.46
N LEU A 40 7.54 3.43 -1.83
CA LEU A 40 7.86 4.68 -2.52
C LEU A 40 7.85 5.82 -1.50
N LEU A 41 9.03 6.15 -0.97
CA LEU A 41 9.23 7.12 0.10
C LEU A 41 9.57 8.50 -0.47
N GLY A 42 8.94 9.55 0.04
CA GLY A 42 9.29 10.92 -0.35
C GLY A 42 8.35 11.97 0.24
N PRO A 43 8.75 13.25 0.21
CA PRO A 43 7.92 14.34 0.70
C PRO A 43 6.65 14.51 -0.13
N ASN A 44 5.70 15.31 0.38
CA ASN A 44 4.51 15.68 -0.37
C ASN A 44 4.91 16.44 -1.64
N GLY A 45 4.26 16.11 -2.76
CA GLY A 45 4.57 16.68 -4.07
C GLY A 45 5.78 16.08 -4.78
N ALA A 46 6.44 15.05 -4.23
CA ALA A 46 7.56 14.37 -4.88
C ALA A 46 7.18 13.59 -6.15
N GLY A 47 5.89 13.26 -6.32
CA GLY A 47 5.37 12.49 -7.45
C GLY A 47 4.93 11.06 -7.09
N LYS A 48 4.83 10.71 -5.79
CA LYS A 48 4.43 9.36 -5.33
C LYS A 48 3.07 8.94 -5.89
N THR A 49 2.02 9.70 -5.56
CA THR A 49 0.65 9.44 -6.04
C THR A 49 0.57 9.42 -7.57
N THR A 50 1.26 10.37 -8.25
CA THR A 50 1.32 10.37 -9.72
C THR A 50 1.95 9.09 -10.28
N THR A 51 3.00 8.57 -9.62
CA THR A 51 3.62 7.30 -10.02
C THR A 51 2.63 6.15 -9.86
N VAL A 52 1.97 6.04 -8.68
CA VAL A 52 0.99 4.99 -8.41
C VAL A 52 -0.20 5.07 -9.38
N GLU A 53 -0.78 6.25 -9.61
CA GLU A 53 -1.87 6.46 -10.58
C GLU A 53 -1.51 6.00 -12.00
N ILE A 54 -0.24 6.14 -12.41
CA ILE A 54 0.24 5.62 -13.70
C ILE A 54 0.34 4.09 -13.68
N LEU A 55 0.84 3.50 -12.60
CA LEU A 55 0.91 2.04 -12.45
C LEU A 55 -0.48 1.38 -12.44
N GLU A 56 -1.48 2.07 -11.89
CA GLU A 56 -2.88 1.64 -11.86
C GLU A 56 -3.61 1.86 -13.18
N GLY A 57 -3.03 2.63 -14.11
CA GLY A 57 -3.63 3.01 -15.37
C GLY A 57 -4.63 4.17 -15.28
N PHE A 58 -4.73 4.87 -14.16
CA PHE A 58 -5.56 6.08 -14.04
C PHE A 58 -4.97 7.29 -14.77
N ARG A 59 -3.67 7.25 -15.06
CA ARG A 59 -2.96 8.30 -15.78
C ARG A 59 -2.01 7.71 -16.81
N GLU A 60 -1.90 8.37 -17.94
CA GLU A 60 -0.90 8.04 -18.94
C GLU A 60 0.43 8.75 -18.65
N PRO A 61 1.58 8.08 -18.87
CA PRO A 61 2.89 8.71 -18.83
C PRO A 61 3.05 9.71 -19.99
N THR A 62 3.90 10.74 -19.82
CA THR A 62 4.28 11.62 -20.90
C THR A 62 5.38 10.99 -21.78
N ALA A 63 6.26 10.21 -21.16
CA ALA A 63 7.29 9.41 -21.83
C ALA A 63 7.78 8.28 -20.89
N GLY A 64 8.53 7.33 -21.43
CA GLY A 64 9.00 6.14 -20.73
C GLY A 64 8.09 4.95 -20.95
N THR A 65 8.42 3.84 -20.32
CA THR A 65 7.65 2.59 -20.40
C THR A 65 7.30 2.08 -19.02
N VAL A 66 6.08 1.55 -18.90
CA VAL A 66 5.56 0.94 -17.67
C VAL A 66 4.97 -0.42 -18.01
N ARG A 67 5.33 -1.43 -17.22
CA ARG A 67 4.71 -2.75 -17.28
C ARG A 67 4.29 -3.16 -15.86
N VAL A 68 3.05 -3.60 -15.73
CA VAL A 68 2.46 -4.08 -14.47
C VAL A 68 1.84 -5.45 -14.75
N LEU A 69 2.30 -6.49 -14.04
CA LEU A 69 1.91 -7.88 -14.28
C LEU A 69 2.06 -8.32 -15.75
N GLY A 70 3.01 -7.70 -16.48
CA GLY A 70 3.26 -7.93 -17.91
C GLY A 70 2.39 -7.09 -18.86
N PHE A 71 1.43 -6.31 -18.35
CA PHE A 71 0.55 -5.45 -19.15
C PHE A 71 1.05 -4.01 -19.19
N ASP A 72 0.64 -3.27 -20.22
CA ASP A 72 0.72 -1.83 -20.23
C ASP A 72 -0.54 -1.25 -19.55
N PRO A 73 -0.40 -0.53 -18.42
CA PRO A 73 -1.56 0.01 -17.72
C PRO A 73 -2.37 1.03 -18.55
N ALA A 74 -1.72 1.74 -19.49
CA ALA A 74 -2.36 2.74 -20.34
C ALA A 74 -3.35 2.11 -21.34
N GLU A 75 -3.23 0.83 -21.64
CA GLU A 75 -4.19 0.07 -22.45
C GLU A 75 -5.44 -0.36 -21.67
N HIS A 76 -5.50 -0.10 -20.37
CA HIS A 76 -6.59 -0.44 -19.46
C HIS A 76 -7.06 -1.91 -19.52
N PRO A 77 -6.17 -2.91 -19.53
CA PRO A 77 -6.56 -4.30 -19.70
C PRO A 77 -7.42 -4.76 -18.52
N GLN A 78 -8.54 -5.45 -18.82
CA GLN A 78 -9.44 -5.97 -17.79
C GLN A 78 -8.72 -6.92 -16.85
N GLU A 79 -7.83 -7.77 -17.37
CA GLU A 79 -7.04 -8.73 -16.62
C GLU A 79 -6.14 -8.05 -15.58
N LEU A 80 -5.59 -6.89 -15.89
CA LEU A 80 -4.80 -6.10 -14.93
C LEU A 80 -5.68 -5.64 -13.76
N ARG A 81 -6.88 -5.10 -14.07
CA ARG A 81 -7.82 -4.65 -13.02
C ARG A 81 -8.33 -5.78 -12.13
N GLU A 82 -8.55 -6.97 -12.70
CA GLU A 82 -8.95 -8.15 -11.93
C GLU A 82 -7.84 -8.66 -10.99
N ARG A 83 -6.56 -8.37 -11.31
CA ARG A 83 -5.38 -8.83 -10.59
C ARG A 83 -4.74 -7.76 -9.72
N THR A 84 -5.32 -6.56 -9.67
CA THR A 84 -4.85 -5.45 -8.84
C THR A 84 -5.89 -5.03 -7.82
N GLY A 85 -5.45 -4.77 -6.59
CA GLY A 85 -6.24 -4.14 -5.54
C GLY A 85 -5.71 -2.74 -5.27
N VAL A 86 -6.60 -1.79 -4.98
CA VAL A 86 -6.23 -0.40 -4.72
C VAL A 86 -6.86 0.06 -3.42
N VAL A 87 -6.05 0.68 -2.55
CA VAL A 87 -6.49 1.33 -1.32
C VAL A 87 -6.06 2.79 -1.39
N LEU A 88 -7.00 3.67 -1.73
CA LEU A 88 -6.76 5.11 -1.86
C LEU A 88 -6.59 5.79 -0.50
N GLN A 89 -6.01 6.99 -0.49
CA GLN A 89 -5.86 7.82 0.70
C GLN A 89 -7.23 8.15 1.33
N GLU A 90 -8.23 8.47 0.51
CA GLU A 90 -9.62 8.68 0.92
C GLU A 90 -10.53 7.73 0.13
N CYS A 91 -11.26 6.86 0.82
CA CYS A 91 -12.23 5.97 0.21
C CYS A 91 -13.65 6.51 0.39
N GLY A 92 -14.34 6.69 -0.73
CA GLY A 92 -15.70 7.20 -0.78
C GLY A 92 -16.74 6.09 -0.97
N PHE A 93 -16.89 5.17 -0.01
CA PHE A 93 -17.95 4.16 -0.11
C PHE A 93 -19.25 4.54 0.62
N PRO A 94 -20.37 3.87 0.30
CA PRO A 94 -21.66 4.14 0.90
C PRO A 94 -21.64 3.91 2.41
N LEU A 95 -21.69 4.98 3.20
CA LEU A 95 -21.62 4.95 4.67
C LEU A 95 -22.86 4.37 5.34
N HIS A 96 -23.97 4.21 4.61
CA HIS A 96 -25.25 3.72 5.12
C HIS A 96 -25.42 2.20 5.02
N LEU A 97 -24.58 1.52 4.25
CA LEU A 97 -24.58 0.06 4.16
C LEU A 97 -24.00 -0.59 5.41
N ARG A 98 -24.37 -1.85 5.64
CA ARG A 98 -23.64 -2.72 6.59
C ARG A 98 -22.30 -3.14 5.98
N VAL A 99 -21.34 -3.45 6.83
CA VAL A 99 -20.01 -3.93 6.40
C VAL A 99 -20.14 -5.15 5.47
N GLY A 100 -20.90 -6.16 5.88
CA GLY A 100 -21.13 -7.35 5.07
C GLY A 100 -21.80 -7.06 3.73
N GLU A 101 -22.79 -6.16 3.71
CA GLU A 101 -23.47 -5.74 2.46
C GLU A 101 -22.49 -5.04 1.50
N LEU A 102 -21.62 -4.15 2.03
CA LEU A 102 -20.63 -3.46 1.23
C LEU A 102 -19.60 -4.44 0.65
N VAL A 103 -19.10 -5.37 1.47
CA VAL A 103 -18.15 -6.40 1.01
C VAL A 103 -18.80 -7.27 -0.07
N ASP A 104 -20.04 -7.72 0.11
CA ASP A 104 -20.74 -8.53 -0.89
C ASP A 104 -21.00 -7.76 -2.19
N ALA A 105 -21.36 -6.48 -2.10
CA ALA A 105 -21.52 -5.61 -3.27
C ALA A 105 -20.20 -5.46 -4.04
N TRP A 106 -19.07 -5.35 -3.33
CA TRP A 106 -17.75 -5.25 -3.95
C TRP A 106 -17.31 -6.56 -4.60
N ARG A 107 -17.53 -7.68 -3.92
CA ARG A 107 -17.27 -9.03 -4.43
C ARG A 107 -18.00 -9.31 -5.74
N ALA A 108 -19.19 -8.76 -5.94
CA ALA A 108 -19.99 -8.96 -7.16
C ALA A 108 -19.32 -8.39 -8.44
N PHE A 109 -18.30 -7.54 -8.35
CA PHE A 109 -17.53 -7.06 -9.50
C PHE A 109 -16.52 -8.08 -10.03
N TYR A 110 -16.21 -9.14 -9.28
CA TYR A 110 -15.18 -10.12 -9.62
C TYR A 110 -15.76 -11.47 -10.02
N ARG A 111 -15.10 -12.18 -10.93
CA ARG A 111 -15.54 -13.51 -11.41
C ARG A 111 -15.37 -14.60 -10.36
N ALA A 112 -14.30 -14.54 -9.59
CA ALA A 112 -13.94 -15.50 -8.56
C ALA A 112 -13.53 -14.77 -7.26
N PRO A 113 -14.50 -14.10 -6.57
CA PRO A 113 -14.18 -13.34 -5.39
C PRO A 113 -13.85 -14.23 -4.19
N ARG A 114 -13.01 -13.76 -3.29
CA ARG A 114 -12.79 -14.43 -2.00
C ARG A 114 -14.07 -14.45 -1.17
N PRO A 115 -14.27 -15.47 -0.32
CA PRO A 115 -15.38 -15.50 0.64
C PRO A 115 -15.37 -14.26 1.56
N ARG A 116 -16.55 -13.72 1.86
CA ARG A 116 -16.70 -12.54 2.73
C ARG A 116 -16.08 -12.77 4.11
N GLU A 117 -16.32 -13.94 4.66
CA GLU A 117 -15.84 -14.35 5.97
C GLU A 117 -14.31 -14.27 6.03
N GLU A 118 -13.62 -14.83 5.04
CA GLU A 118 -12.15 -14.78 4.94
C GLU A 118 -11.64 -13.34 4.78
N LEU A 119 -12.34 -12.49 4.01
CA LEU A 119 -11.97 -11.08 3.86
C LEU A 119 -12.03 -10.33 5.18
N LEU A 120 -13.11 -10.55 5.94
CA LEU A 120 -13.30 -9.90 7.24
C LEU A 120 -12.33 -10.43 8.32
N ASP A 121 -12.01 -11.73 8.28
CA ASP A 121 -11.05 -12.34 9.19
C ASP A 121 -9.63 -11.79 8.96
N VAL A 122 -9.17 -11.70 7.71
CA VAL A 122 -7.83 -11.18 7.36
C VAL A 122 -7.62 -9.75 7.88
N VAL A 123 -8.68 -8.94 7.90
CA VAL A 123 -8.62 -7.55 8.36
C VAL A 123 -9.13 -7.35 9.79
N GLU A 124 -9.39 -8.44 10.53
CA GLU A 124 -9.86 -8.44 11.91
C GLU A 124 -11.16 -7.63 12.12
N LEU A 125 -12.14 -7.83 11.23
CA LEU A 125 -13.47 -7.18 11.28
C LEU A 125 -14.66 -8.16 11.27
N PRO A 126 -14.55 -9.42 11.71
CA PRO A 126 -15.69 -10.34 11.68
C PRO A 126 -16.84 -9.89 12.58
N ALA A 127 -16.55 -9.29 13.74
CA ALA A 127 -17.55 -8.80 14.68
C ALA A 127 -18.36 -7.60 14.14
N GLU A 128 -17.80 -6.84 13.20
CA GLU A 128 -18.40 -5.66 12.60
C GLU A 128 -19.26 -5.96 11.36
N CYS A 129 -19.40 -7.22 10.95
CA CYS A 129 -20.11 -7.60 9.73
C CYS A 129 -21.52 -6.96 9.62
N ASP A 130 -22.26 -6.92 10.71
CA ASP A 130 -23.59 -6.33 10.78
C ASP A 130 -23.62 -4.83 11.13
N SER A 131 -22.47 -4.25 11.42
CA SER A 131 -22.34 -2.84 11.76
C SER A 131 -22.50 -1.95 10.53
N ILE A 132 -23.14 -0.77 10.70
CA ILE A 132 -23.22 0.21 9.62
C ILE A 132 -21.85 0.90 9.47
N VAL A 133 -21.35 1.01 8.24
CA VAL A 133 -20.03 1.54 7.91
C VAL A 133 -19.74 2.92 8.56
N ARG A 134 -20.74 3.82 8.64
CA ARG A 134 -20.57 5.13 9.28
C ARG A 134 -20.24 5.05 10.78
N ARG A 135 -20.53 3.92 11.46
CA ARG A 135 -20.26 3.72 12.89
C ARG A 135 -18.85 3.20 13.15
N LEU A 136 -18.16 2.76 12.13
CA LEU A 136 -16.78 2.29 12.24
C LEU A 136 -15.85 3.44 12.62
N SER A 137 -14.84 3.15 13.44
CA SER A 137 -13.71 4.05 13.67
C SER A 137 -12.91 4.29 12.37
N GLY A 138 -12.06 5.30 12.34
CA GLY A 138 -11.18 5.55 11.18
C GLY A 138 -10.31 4.33 10.84
N GLY A 139 -9.71 3.70 11.86
CA GLY A 139 -8.90 2.50 11.69
C GLY A 139 -9.71 1.28 11.22
N GLN A 140 -10.93 1.08 11.71
CA GLN A 140 -11.82 0.02 11.23
C GLN A 140 -12.24 0.26 9.77
N ARG A 141 -12.53 1.50 9.38
CA ARG A 141 -12.81 1.85 7.99
C ARG A 141 -11.63 1.55 7.09
N ARG A 142 -10.39 1.89 7.52
CA ARG A 142 -9.18 1.59 6.74
C ARG A 142 -8.96 0.08 6.57
N ARG A 143 -9.21 -0.72 7.60
CA ARG A 143 -9.16 -2.18 7.50
C ARG A 143 -10.24 -2.73 6.56
N LEU A 144 -11.42 -2.12 6.54
CA LEU A 144 -12.46 -2.44 5.55
C LEU A 144 -11.99 -2.13 4.12
N ASP A 145 -11.26 -1.02 3.88
CA ASP A 145 -10.65 -0.73 2.57
C ASP A 145 -9.75 -1.86 2.09
N PHE A 146 -8.94 -2.43 3.01
CA PHE A 146 -8.09 -3.59 2.68
C PHE A 146 -8.93 -4.83 2.32
N ALA A 147 -10.03 -5.08 3.04
CA ALA A 147 -10.92 -6.18 2.69
C ALA A 147 -11.51 -6.02 1.28
N LEU A 148 -11.92 -4.79 0.93
CA LEU A 148 -12.45 -4.49 -0.40
C LEU A 148 -11.39 -4.63 -1.49
N ALA A 149 -10.16 -4.17 -1.23
CA ALA A 149 -9.04 -4.34 -2.16
C ALA A 149 -8.67 -5.81 -2.40
N LEU A 150 -8.89 -6.69 -1.39
CA LEU A 150 -8.68 -8.13 -1.48
C LEU A 150 -9.82 -8.90 -2.16
N ALA A 151 -10.98 -8.29 -2.39
CA ALA A 151 -12.19 -9.00 -2.81
C ALA A 151 -12.01 -9.86 -4.07
N GLY A 152 -11.20 -9.41 -5.03
CA GLY A 152 -10.87 -10.14 -6.26
C GLY A 152 -9.67 -11.09 -6.15
N ASP A 153 -9.12 -11.28 -4.96
CA ASP A 153 -7.87 -12.04 -4.72
C ASP A 153 -6.66 -11.56 -5.58
N PRO A 154 -6.35 -10.25 -5.56
CA PRO A 154 -5.34 -9.69 -6.46
C PRO A 154 -3.94 -10.24 -6.20
N ASP A 155 -3.08 -10.23 -7.23
CA ASP A 155 -1.64 -10.52 -7.12
C ASP A 155 -0.85 -9.32 -6.58
N LEU A 156 -1.34 -8.10 -6.86
CA LEU A 156 -0.68 -6.83 -6.57
C LEU A 156 -1.65 -5.87 -5.89
N ILE A 157 -1.20 -5.21 -4.83
CA ILE A 157 -1.98 -4.23 -4.07
C ILE A 157 -1.24 -2.91 -4.02
N PHE A 158 -1.93 -1.83 -4.35
CA PHE A 158 -1.45 -0.46 -4.20
C PHE A 158 -2.04 0.17 -2.94
N LEU A 159 -1.19 0.78 -2.10
CA LEU A 159 -1.56 1.46 -0.88
C LEU A 159 -1.03 2.90 -0.93
N ASP A 160 -1.90 3.88 -1.16
CA ASP A 160 -1.49 5.29 -1.19
C ASP A 160 -1.63 5.91 0.19
N GLU A 161 -0.48 6.20 0.84
CA GLU A 161 -0.35 6.79 2.17
C GLU A 161 -1.27 6.13 3.23
N PRO A 162 -1.15 4.81 3.48
CA PRO A 162 -2.15 4.02 4.19
C PRO A 162 -2.40 4.42 5.65
N THR A 163 -1.46 5.12 6.30
CA THR A 163 -1.57 5.48 7.72
C THR A 163 -1.62 6.98 7.98
N THR A 164 -1.75 7.80 6.94
CA THR A 164 -1.81 9.25 7.09
C THR A 164 -3.00 9.66 7.96
N GLY A 165 -2.71 10.48 8.99
CA GLY A 165 -3.71 10.98 9.93
C GLY A 165 -4.10 10.00 11.05
N PHE A 166 -3.44 8.86 11.17
CA PHE A 166 -3.70 7.89 12.23
C PHE A 166 -2.93 8.23 13.51
N ASP A 167 -3.56 7.93 14.65
CA ASP A 167 -2.86 7.85 15.92
C ASP A 167 -1.90 6.65 15.93
N PRO A 168 -0.94 6.58 16.89
CA PRO A 168 0.06 5.51 16.94
C PRO A 168 -0.54 4.09 17.00
N GLU A 169 -1.65 3.92 17.70
CA GLU A 169 -2.29 2.61 17.85
C GLU A 169 -2.99 2.17 16.56
N ALA A 170 -3.76 3.06 15.93
CA ALA A 170 -4.40 2.81 14.63
C ALA A 170 -3.36 2.50 13.55
N ARG A 171 -2.20 3.20 13.58
CA ARG A 171 -1.08 2.97 12.65
C ARG A 171 -0.49 1.57 12.82
N ARG A 172 -0.25 1.11 14.05
CA ARG A 172 0.26 -0.26 14.31
C ARG A 172 -0.71 -1.33 13.84
N ARG A 173 -2.01 -1.15 14.07
CA ARG A 173 -3.05 -2.07 13.56
C ARG A 173 -3.09 -2.09 12.03
N CYS A 174 -2.91 -0.96 11.38
CA CYS A 174 -2.81 -0.87 9.93
C CYS A 174 -1.57 -1.62 9.41
N TRP A 175 -0.41 -1.45 10.05
CA TRP A 175 0.81 -2.18 9.69
C TRP A 175 0.64 -3.68 9.83
N ALA A 176 0.04 -4.16 10.93
CA ALA A 176 -0.26 -5.58 11.09
C ALA A 176 -1.16 -6.13 9.98
N ALA A 177 -2.17 -5.36 9.55
CA ALA A 177 -3.01 -5.74 8.42
C ALA A 177 -2.20 -5.84 7.12
N ILE A 178 -1.27 -4.90 6.85
CA ILE A 178 -0.37 -4.95 5.67
C ILE A 178 0.55 -6.17 5.74
N GLU A 179 1.10 -6.49 6.93
CA GLU A 179 1.92 -7.69 7.16
C GLU A 179 1.11 -8.98 6.89
N ASN A 180 -0.17 -9.01 7.26
CA ASN A 180 -1.08 -10.12 6.95
C ASN A 180 -1.29 -10.28 5.42
N LEU A 181 -1.44 -9.18 4.67
CA LEU A 181 -1.52 -9.23 3.21
C LEU A 181 -0.25 -9.83 2.58
N ARG A 182 0.93 -9.47 3.11
CA ARG A 182 2.20 -10.06 2.70
C ARG A 182 2.24 -11.56 2.99
N ALA A 183 1.80 -11.99 4.17
CA ALA A 183 1.74 -13.41 4.55
C ALA A 183 0.87 -14.25 3.61
N LEU A 184 -0.13 -13.62 2.96
CA LEU A 184 -0.92 -14.24 1.89
C LEU A 184 -0.18 -14.32 0.53
N GLY A 185 1.10 -13.94 0.46
CA GLY A 185 1.91 -13.96 -0.75
C GLY A 185 1.63 -12.80 -1.73
N LYS A 186 0.94 -11.74 -1.28
CA LYS A 186 0.63 -10.58 -2.14
C LYS A 186 1.86 -9.71 -2.34
N THR A 187 1.99 -9.13 -3.54
CA THR A 187 2.94 -8.05 -3.80
C THR A 187 2.30 -6.74 -3.43
N ILE A 188 3.02 -5.86 -2.74
CA ILE A 188 2.47 -4.60 -2.25
C ILE A 188 3.35 -3.44 -2.69
N VAL A 189 2.75 -2.41 -3.27
CA VAL A 189 3.39 -1.11 -3.47
C VAL A 189 2.73 -0.12 -2.53
N LEU A 190 3.51 0.45 -1.62
CA LEU A 190 3.02 1.47 -0.72
C LEU A 190 3.72 2.80 -0.94
N THR A 191 2.97 3.90 -0.89
CA THR A 191 3.55 5.24 -0.81
C THR A 191 3.53 5.71 0.63
N THR A 192 4.55 6.41 1.04
CA THR A 192 4.60 7.02 2.37
C THR A 192 5.55 8.21 2.41
N HIS A 193 5.36 9.08 3.39
CA HIS A 193 6.33 10.10 3.79
C HIS A 193 6.89 9.82 5.20
N TYR A 194 6.44 8.73 5.85
CA TYR A 194 6.91 8.30 7.16
C TYR A 194 8.07 7.31 7.01
N LEU A 195 9.20 7.62 7.63
CA LEU A 195 10.41 6.79 7.59
C LEU A 195 10.23 5.48 8.35
N ASP A 196 9.59 5.54 9.52
CA ASP A 196 9.29 4.39 10.38
C ASP A 196 8.37 3.36 9.69
N GLU A 197 7.40 3.82 8.90
CA GLU A 197 6.55 2.95 8.10
C GLU A 197 7.34 2.23 6.99
N ALA A 198 8.17 2.99 6.25
CA ALA A 198 9.00 2.42 5.19
C ALA A 198 10.03 1.42 5.76
N GLU A 199 10.66 1.74 6.89
CA GLU A 199 11.66 0.88 7.55
C GLU A 199 11.04 -0.41 8.08
N ARG A 200 9.82 -0.33 8.65
CA ARG A 200 9.12 -1.47 9.24
C ARG A 200 8.56 -2.43 8.20
N LEU A 201 7.94 -1.90 7.15
CA LEU A 201 7.12 -2.70 6.24
C LEU A 201 7.84 -3.09 4.95
N ALA A 202 8.66 -2.19 4.39
CA ALA A 202 9.18 -2.38 3.05
C ALA A 202 10.41 -3.29 3.01
N ASP A 203 10.41 -4.24 2.10
CA ASP A 203 11.60 -5.04 1.77
C ASP A 203 12.62 -4.19 1.00
N ARG A 204 12.12 -3.32 0.10
CA ARG A 204 12.91 -2.35 -0.63
C ARG A 204 12.17 -1.01 -0.68
N VAL A 205 12.95 0.06 -0.67
CA VAL A 205 12.46 1.44 -0.70
C VAL A 205 13.13 2.19 -1.84
N ALA A 206 12.32 2.90 -2.64
CA ALA A 206 12.79 3.91 -3.56
C ALA A 206 12.54 5.31 -2.95
N ILE A 207 13.60 6.09 -2.78
CA ILE A 207 13.51 7.48 -2.29
C ILE A 207 13.26 8.39 -3.47
N LEU A 208 12.02 8.89 -3.57
CA LEU A 208 11.56 9.80 -4.61
C LEU A 208 11.61 11.26 -4.11
N ARG A 209 12.31 12.12 -4.83
CA ARG A 209 12.37 13.56 -4.58
C ARG A 209 12.50 14.33 -5.89
N ASP A 210 11.80 15.44 -6.01
CA ASP A 210 11.83 16.31 -7.21
C ASP A 210 11.59 15.57 -8.52
N GLY A 211 10.72 14.52 -8.48
CA GLY A 211 10.37 13.69 -9.61
C GLY A 211 11.45 12.69 -10.05
N ARG A 212 12.45 12.39 -9.22
CA ARG A 212 13.53 11.45 -9.48
C ARG A 212 13.75 10.48 -8.33
N ILE A 213 14.16 9.25 -8.65
CA ILE A 213 14.64 8.32 -7.64
C ILE A 213 16.10 8.63 -7.34
N HIS A 214 16.37 9.04 -6.11
CA HIS A 214 17.71 9.34 -5.60
C HIS A 214 18.44 8.09 -5.12
N ALA A 215 17.71 7.15 -4.57
CA ALA A 215 18.25 5.87 -4.12
C ALA A 215 17.14 4.81 -4.11
N CYS A 216 17.52 3.56 -4.35
CA CYS A 216 16.65 2.41 -4.22
C CYS A 216 17.45 1.24 -3.64
N GLY A 217 16.87 0.51 -2.71
CA GLY A 217 17.48 -0.64 -2.04
C GLY A 217 16.73 -1.03 -0.78
N THR A 218 17.23 -2.01 -0.05
CA THR A 218 16.70 -2.36 1.27
C THR A 218 16.95 -1.21 2.27
N PRO A 219 16.15 -1.03 3.32
CA PRO A 219 16.39 -0.02 4.35
C PRO A 219 17.83 -0.06 4.88
N ALA A 220 18.37 -1.26 5.15
CA ALA A 220 19.74 -1.45 5.63
C ALA A 220 20.81 -1.03 4.59
N GLU A 221 20.58 -1.25 3.29
CA GLU A 221 21.50 -0.80 2.23
C GLU A 221 21.49 0.73 2.10
N LEU A 222 20.30 1.34 2.20
CA LEU A 222 20.14 2.80 2.14
C LEU A 222 20.82 3.48 3.33
N ALA A 223 20.67 2.94 4.55
CA ALA A 223 21.35 3.42 5.75
C ALA A 223 22.88 3.37 5.59
N ARG A 224 23.44 2.25 5.10
CA ARG A 224 24.88 2.12 4.85
C ARG A 224 25.40 3.10 3.81
N ARG A 225 24.66 3.34 2.73
CA ARG A 225 25.02 4.34 1.70
C ARG A 225 25.07 5.76 2.24
N ALA A 226 24.23 6.07 3.23
CA ALA A 226 24.23 7.36 3.92
C ALA A 226 25.38 7.51 4.94
N GLY A 227 26.26 6.50 5.09
CA GLY A 227 27.38 6.52 6.05
C GLY A 227 26.90 6.27 7.50
N ALA A 228 25.70 5.75 7.70
CA ALA A 228 25.23 5.34 9.00
C ALA A 228 25.94 4.05 9.42
N GLU A 229 26.88 4.14 10.36
CA GLU A 229 27.40 2.96 11.05
C GLU A 229 26.33 2.42 12.01
N PRO A 230 26.23 1.09 12.18
CA PRO A 230 25.36 0.48 13.18
C PRO A 230 25.72 1.04 14.57
N ARG A 231 24.90 1.90 15.12
CA ARG A 231 25.05 2.35 16.51
C ARG A 231 24.32 1.33 17.40
N LEU A 232 25.04 0.73 18.34
CA LEU A 232 24.45 0.09 19.49
C LEU A 232 23.96 1.21 20.44
N GLU A 233 22.75 1.70 20.20
CA GLU A 233 22.06 2.52 21.18
C GLU A 233 21.31 1.59 22.15
N LEU A 234 21.49 1.82 23.44
CA LEU A 234 20.55 1.33 24.44
C LEU A 234 19.21 2.05 24.14
N VAL A 235 18.32 1.35 23.44
CA VAL A 235 17.01 1.90 23.08
C VAL A 235 16.22 2.04 24.39
N GLN A 236 16.17 3.25 24.92
CA GLN A 236 15.13 3.59 25.89
C GLN A 236 13.80 3.56 25.11
N PRO A 237 12.74 2.91 25.67
CA PRO A 237 11.46 2.89 25.02
C PRO A 237 11.06 4.33 24.66
N SER A 238 10.64 4.52 23.42
CA SER A 238 10.15 5.81 22.98
C SER A 238 8.92 6.24 23.78
N LEU A 239 8.59 7.52 23.82
CA LEU A 239 7.35 7.98 24.47
C LEU A 239 6.11 7.28 23.85
N GLU A 240 6.17 6.94 22.56
CA GLU A 240 5.14 6.17 21.86
C GLU A 240 5.04 4.74 22.39
N GLU A 241 6.14 4.04 22.55
CA GLU A 241 6.17 2.68 23.15
C GLU A 241 5.71 2.70 24.60
N THR A 242 6.13 3.71 25.35
CA THR A 242 5.70 3.90 26.75
C THR A 242 4.19 4.16 26.82
N TYR A 243 3.65 5.01 25.95
CA TYR A 243 2.22 5.30 25.85
C TYR A 243 1.42 4.02 25.56
N LEU A 244 1.85 3.23 24.59
CA LEU A 244 1.17 2.00 24.19
C LEU A 244 1.24 0.92 25.28
N GLN A 245 2.34 0.81 26.02
CA GLN A 245 2.43 -0.08 27.18
C GLN A 245 1.47 0.33 28.31
N LEU A 246 1.33 1.64 28.55
CA LEU A 246 0.46 2.14 29.62
C LEU A 246 -1.04 2.06 29.27
N VAL A 247 -1.40 2.34 28.01
CA VAL A 247 -2.79 2.33 27.56
C VAL A 247 -3.26 0.93 27.18
N GLY A 248 -2.42 0.12 26.52
CA GLY A 248 -2.75 -1.26 26.12
C GLY A 248 -2.90 -2.23 27.31
N SER A 249 -2.27 -1.93 28.44
CA SER A 249 -2.45 -2.73 29.68
C SER A 249 -3.79 -2.45 30.39
N ALA A 250 -4.48 -1.38 30.05
CA ALA A 250 -5.76 -1.00 30.67
C ALA A 250 -6.98 -1.74 30.09
N GLU A 251 -6.90 -2.28 28.88
CA GLU A 251 -7.99 -3.02 28.24
C GLU A 251 -8.06 -4.52 28.60
N GLY A 252 -7.04 -5.06 29.29
CA GLY A 252 -6.98 -6.46 29.71
C GLY A 252 -7.56 -6.77 31.12
N MET A 253 -8.12 -5.80 31.81
CA MET A 253 -8.65 -5.94 33.18
C MET A 253 -10.11 -5.49 33.31
N GLY A 254 -10.96 -5.73 32.30
CA GLY A 254 -12.40 -5.48 32.35
C GLY A 254 -13.20 -6.71 32.02
#